data_048e95f377863a275b1cfca60c59ea43
#
_entry.id   048e95f377863a275b1cfca60c59ea43
#
_cell.length_a   1.000
_cell.length_b   1.000
_cell.length_c   1.000
_cell.angle_alpha   90.00
_cell.angle_beta   90.00
_cell.angle_gamma   90.00
#
_symmetry.space_group_name_H-M   'P 1'
#
loop_
_entity.id
_entity.type
_entity.pdbx_description
1 polymer ?
#
loop_
_entity_poly.entity_id
_entity_poly.type
_entity_poly.pdbx_seq_one_letter_code
_entity_poly.pdbx_strand_id
1 'polypeptide(L)'
;MTEMASFQGTYSNISSFDLHRPTSIAEVCELTTRFGENYMFMGGGLDVLQMLKSGMPVENLIYLKTVPELNSVEIVSNMIRVGACVTHHAFEIHPAILKNATDLAHVWKQLGNIRIRIAGTIGGNILANSASYDALPAFLALDAVAHFEDSKGSWCVSIENVTKTKQFGLLTAIEFPIGDARVFSMDRSLKPVT
;
A
#
# COMPACT_ATOMS: atom_id res chain seq x y z
N MET A 1 -37.54 -16.71 32.15
CA MET A 1 -36.46 -17.22 31.29
C MET A 1 -35.92 -16.05 30.51
N THR A 2 -34.80 -15.51 30.92
CA THR A 2 -34.18 -14.33 30.31
C THR A 2 -33.28 -14.85 29.19
N GLU A 3 -33.66 -14.60 27.94
CA GLU A 3 -32.81 -14.86 26.77
C GLU A 3 -31.52 -14.04 26.92
N MET A 4 -30.41 -14.72 27.17
CA MET A 4 -29.09 -14.13 27.05
C MET A 4 -28.85 -13.90 25.56
N ALA A 5 -28.96 -12.63 25.12
CA ALA A 5 -28.49 -12.22 23.79
C ALA A 5 -27.01 -12.61 23.69
N SER A 6 -26.69 -13.57 22.83
CA SER A 6 -25.31 -13.92 22.50
C SER A 6 -24.68 -12.73 21.82
N PHE A 7 -23.75 -12.06 22.48
CA PHE A 7 -22.84 -11.08 21.86
C PHE A 7 -21.98 -11.86 20.84
N GLN A 8 -22.43 -11.93 19.60
CA GLN A 8 -21.56 -12.36 18.52
C GLN A 8 -20.54 -11.23 18.32
N GLY A 9 -19.30 -11.48 18.72
CA GLY A 9 -18.21 -10.53 18.57
C GLY A 9 -17.98 -10.21 17.08
N THR A 10 -17.50 -9.00 16.81
CA THR A 10 -17.22 -8.45 15.47
C THR A 10 -16.29 -9.32 14.61
N TYR A 11 -15.69 -10.36 15.19
CA TYR A 11 -14.74 -11.29 14.54
C TYR A 11 -15.32 -12.67 14.21
N SER A 12 -16.60 -12.90 14.44
CA SER A 12 -17.24 -14.21 14.23
C SER A 12 -17.27 -14.66 12.76
N ASN A 13 -17.05 -13.74 11.82
CA ASN A 13 -17.07 -14.01 10.38
C ASN A 13 -15.69 -14.21 9.75
N ILE A 14 -14.61 -14.08 10.51
CA ILE A 14 -13.26 -14.28 9.97
C ILE A 14 -12.98 -15.78 9.92
N SER A 15 -12.85 -16.32 8.71
CA SER A 15 -12.39 -17.70 8.49
C SER A 15 -10.93 -17.87 8.91
N SER A 16 -10.54 -19.09 9.29
CA SER A 16 -9.13 -19.39 9.55
C SER A 16 -8.29 -19.20 8.29
N PHE A 17 -7.07 -18.67 8.45
CA PHE A 17 -6.09 -18.51 7.39
C PHE A 17 -4.69 -18.78 7.94
N ASP A 18 -3.77 -19.12 7.03
CA ASP A 18 -2.35 -19.25 7.35
C ASP A 18 -1.66 -17.89 7.14
N LEU A 19 -0.95 -17.41 8.19
CA LEU A 19 -0.20 -16.16 8.14
C LEU A 19 1.28 -16.42 7.86
N HIS A 20 1.74 -15.97 6.69
CA HIS A 20 3.13 -16.06 6.26
C HIS A 20 3.86 -14.72 6.48
N ARG A 21 5.09 -14.78 7.01
CA ARG A 21 5.92 -13.61 7.33
C ARG A 21 7.28 -13.70 6.64
N PRO A 22 7.34 -13.52 5.33
CA PRO A 22 8.59 -13.54 4.59
C PRO A 22 9.53 -12.43 5.05
N THR A 23 10.83 -12.67 4.92
CA THR A 23 11.90 -11.74 5.31
C THR A 23 12.67 -11.18 4.13
N SER A 24 12.35 -11.59 2.90
CA SER A 24 12.92 -11.10 1.65
C SER A 24 11.91 -11.11 0.51
N ILE A 25 12.19 -10.34 -0.55
CA ILE A 25 11.38 -10.35 -1.78
C ILE A 25 11.41 -11.74 -2.43
N ALA A 26 12.57 -12.40 -2.44
CA ALA A 26 12.70 -13.76 -2.98
C ALA A 26 11.75 -14.74 -2.29
N GLU A 27 11.66 -14.71 -0.97
CA GLU A 27 10.74 -15.55 -0.19
C GLU A 27 9.27 -15.23 -0.52
N VAL A 28 8.92 -13.95 -0.75
CA VAL A 28 7.56 -13.57 -1.22
C VAL A 28 7.27 -14.22 -2.57
N CYS A 29 8.21 -14.15 -3.52
CA CYS A 29 8.06 -14.74 -4.85
C CYS A 29 7.92 -16.28 -4.81
N GLU A 30 8.63 -16.94 -3.90
CA GLU A 30 8.48 -18.39 -3.66
C GLU A 30 7.08 -18.72 -3.13
N LEU A 31 6.59 -17.97 -2.13
CA LEU A 31 5.25 -18.16 -1.57
C LEU A 31 4.16 -17.94 -2.62
N THR A 32 4.26 -16.89 -3.43
CA THR A 32 3.27 -16.62 -4.50
C THR A 32 3.28 -17.70 -5.57
N THR A 33 4.44 -18.22 -5.93
CA THR A 33 4.57 -19.35 -6.85
C THR A 33 3.94 -20.61 -6.27
N ARG A 34 4.15 -20.86 -4.98
CA ARG A 34 3.61 -22.03 -4.27
C ARG A 34 2.08 -22.00 -4.15
N PHE A 35 1.50 -20.83 -3.88
CA PHE A 35 0.06 -20.68 -3.61
C PHE A 35 -0.76 -20.40 -4.87
N GLY A 36 -0.14 -20.07 -5.99
CA GLY A 36 -0.83 -19.70 -7.24
C GLY A 36 -1.71 -18.47 -7.05
N GLU A 37 -3.04 -18.64 -7.08
CA GLU A 37 -4.01 -17.54 -6.83
C GLU A 37 -4.57 -17.54 -5.39
N ASN A 38 -4.20 -18.53 -4.56
CA ASN A 38 -4.77 -18.72 -3.22
C ASN A 38 -4.03 -17.95 -2.13
N TYR A 39 -3.72 -16.67 -2.36
CA TYR A 39 -3.13 -15.80 -1.35
C TYR A 39 -3.63 -14.38 -1.45
N MET A 40 -3.39 -13.63 -0.37
CA MET A 40 -3.61 -12.18 -0.33
C MET A 40 -2.40 -11.50 0.31
N PHE A 41 -1.93 -10.42 -0.30
CA PHE A 41 -0.90 -9.57 0.30
C PHE A 41 -1.48 -8.66 1.37
N MET A 42 -0.76 -8.52 2.48
CA MET A 42 -1.09 -7.58 3.54
C MET A 42 0.11 -6.67 3.84
N GLY A 43 -0.01 -5.38 3.49
CA GLY A 43 0.90 -4.34 3.94
C GLY A 43 0.45 -3.77 5.30
N GLY A 44 -0.29 -2.65 5.28
CA GLY A 44 -0.81 -2.00 6.49
C GLY A 44 -2.02 -2.66 7.14
N GLY A 45 -2.71 -3.53 6.41
CA GLY A 45 -3.84 -4.31 6.89
C GLY A 45 -5.19 -3.59 6.94
N LEU A 46 -5.29 -2.30 6.60
CA LEU A 46 -6.53 -1.54 6.73
C LEU A 46 -7.67 -2.15 5.91
N ASP A 47 -7.47 -2.33 4.60
CA ASP A 47 -8.47 -2.87 3.69
C ASP A 47 -8.61 -4.38 3.85
N VAL A 48 -7.48 -5.10 3.97
CA VAL A 48 -7.47 -6.56 4.15
C VAL A 48 -8.26 -6.97 5.40
N LEU A 49 -8.09 -6.29 6.53
CA LEU A 49 -8.86 -6.59 7.73
C LEU A 49 -10.36 -6.32 7.57
N GLN A 50 -10.75 -5.32 6.77
CA GLN A 50 -12.16 -5.10 6.46
C GLN A 50 -12.71 -6.20 5.55
N MET A 51 -11.94 -6.64 4.55
CA MET A 51 -12.31 -7.76 3.68
C MET A 51 -12.49 -9.06 4.49
N LEU A 52 -11.57 -9.37 5.40
CA LEU A 52 -11.68 -10.54 6.29
C LEU A 52 -12.93 -10.45 7.20
N LYS A 53 -13.20 -9.27 7.77
CA LYS A 53 -14.39 -9.04 8.61
C LYS A 53 -15.70 -9.15 7.83
N SER A 54 -15.69 -8.83 6.54
CA SER A 54 -16.86 -9.01 5.66
C SER A 54 -17.09 -10.47 5.24
N GLY A 55 -16.24 -11.41 5.72
CA GLY A 55 -16.35 -12.83 5.43
C GLY A 55 -15.66 -13.24 4.13
N MET A 56 -14.79 -12.40 3.55
CA MET A 56 -14.00 -12.81 2.38
C MET A 56 -13.10 -13.99 2.75
N PRO A 57 -13.20 -15.13 2.05
CA PRO A 57 -12.34 -16.28 2.33
C PRO A 57 -10.92 -15.99 1.84
N VAL A 58 -9.94 -16.19 2.71
CA VAL A 58 -8.50 -16.11 2.39
C VAL A 58 -7.85 -17.34 3.01
N GLU A 59 -7.12 -18.11 2.22
CA GLU A 59 -6.40 -19.28 2.73
C GLU A 59 -5.01 -18.88 3.24
N ASN A 60 -4.27 -18.09 2.47
CA ASN A 60 -2.90 -17.68 2.77
C ASN A 60 -2.78 -16.17 2.79
N LEU A 61 -2.35 -15.62 3.91
CA LEU A 61 -2.12 -14.19 4.08
C LEU A 61 -0.62 -13.93 4.18
N ILE A 62 -0.06 -13.20 3.21
CA ILE A 62 1.38 -12.88 3.15
C ILE A 62 1.59 -11.48 3.71
N TYR A 63 2.20 -11.40 4.89
CA TYR A 63 2.47 -10.14 5.59
C TYR A 63 3.78 -9.51 5.13
N LEU A 64 3.70 -8.43 4.35
CA LEU A 64 4.82 -7.84 3.65
C LEU A 64 5.69 -6.90 4.50
N LYS A 65 5.20 -6.40 5.63
CA LYS A 65 5.99 -5.44 6.46
C LYS A 65 7.22 -6.05 7.11
N THR A 66 7.35 -7.37 7.10
CA THR A 66 8.55 -8.10 7.57
C THR A 66 9.70 -8.10 6.57
N VAL A 67 9.46 -7.64 5.33
CA VAL A 67 10.47 -7.55 4.26
C VAL A 67 11.13 -6.17 4.32
N PRO A 68 12.42 -6.06 4.69
CA PRO A 68 13.09 -4.76 4.89
C PRO A 68 13.12 -3.89 3.63
N GLU A 69 13.35 -4.49 2.47
CA GLU A 69 13.44 -3.81 1.16
C GLU A 69 12.15 -3.05 0.82
N LEU A 70 11.00 -3.57 1.25
CA LEU A 70 9.69 -2.94 1.03
C LEU A 70 9.42 -1.75 1.97
N ASN A 71 10.27 -1.53 2.98
CA ASN A 71 10.13 -0.47 3.99
C ASN A 71 11.20 0.63 3.86
N SER A 72 12.03 0.62 2.79
CA SER A 72 13.08 1.59 2.56
C SER A 72 12.61 2.83 1.80
N VAL A 73 13.31 3.97 2.01
CA VAL A 73 13.21 5.16 1.18
C VAL A 73 14.64 5.53 0.79
N GLU A 74 14.92 5.52 -0.49
CA GLU A 74 16.27 5.69 -1.03
C GLU A 74 16.30 6.76 -2.12
N ILE A 75 17.49 7.34 -2.33
CA ILE A 75 17.78 8.22 -3.46
C ILE A 75 18.69 7.45 -4.40
N VAL A 76 18.24 7.22 -5.62
CA VAL A 76 18.98 6.51 -6.66
C VAL A 76 18.96 7.37 -7.94
N SER A 77 20.14 7.77 -8.41
CA SER A 77 20.28 8.49 -9.70
C SER A 77 19.31 9.69 -9.88
N ASN A 78 19.21 10.55 -8.87
CA ASN A 78 18.29 11.69 -8.85
C ASN A 78 16.78 11.35 -8.83
N MET A 79 16.45 10.13 -8.44
CA MET A 79 15.08 9.67 -8.20
C MET A 79 14.90 9.32 -6.72
N ILE A 80 13.71 9.49 -6.20
CA ILE A 80 13.32 8.96 -4.89
C ILE A 80 12.61 7.64 -5.13
N ARG A 81 13.11 6.57 -4.53
CA ARG A 81 12.49 5.25 -4.53
C ARG A 81 11.92 4.95 -3.15
N VAL A 82 10.63 4.65 -3.11
CA VAL A 82 9.87 4.40 -1.87
C VAL A 82 9.32 2.99 -1.89
N GLY A 83 9.69 2.17 -0.93
CA GLY A 83 9.21 0.81 -0.78
C GLY A 83 7.69 0.74 -0.56
N ALA A 84 7.06 -0.27 -1.11
CA ALA A 84 5.60 -0.41 -1.11
C ALA A 84 4.97 -0.52 0.29
N CYS A 85 5.73 -0.98 1.30
CA CYS A 85 5.29 -1.08 2.69
C CYS A 85 5.64 0.12 3.56
N VAL A 86 6.30 1.16 3.01
CA VAL A 86 6.48 2.44 3.72
C VAL A 86 5.11 3.00 4.06
N THR A 87 4.89 3.32 5.34
CA THR A 87 3.61 3.89 5.78
C THR A 87 3.50 5.36 5.35
N HIS A 88 2.29 5.86 5.21
CA HIS A 88 2.09 7.27 4.90
C HIS A 88 2.76 8.18 5.92
N HIS A 89 2.74 7.80 7.22
CA HIS A 89 3.40 8.58 8.25
C HIS A 89 4.93 8.53 8.13
N ALA A 90 5.51 7.35 7.89
CA ALA A 90 6.96 7.24 7.67
C ALA A 90 7.41 8.06 6.46
N PHE A 91 6.63 8.06 5.37
CA PHE A 91 6.89 8.86 4.19
C PHE A 91 6.90 10.36 4.50
N GLU A 92 5.84 10.91 5.14
CA GLU A 92 5.69 12.34 5.37
C GLU A 92 6.77 12.96 6.28
N ILE A 93 7.40 12.15 7.13
CA ILE A 93 8.46 12.60 8.05
C ILE A 93 9.86 12.17 7.62
N HIS A 94 10.00 11.43 6.50
CA HIS A 94 11.29 10.89 6.08
C HIS A 94 12.25 12.01 5.66
N PRO A 95 13.51 12.05 6.15
CA PRO A 95 14.46 13.13 5.84
C PRO A 95 14.69 13.37 4.33
N ALA A 96 14.76 12.27 3.55
CA ALA A 96 14.91 12.37 2.09
C ALA A 96 13.71 13.05 1.43
N ILE A 97 12.49 12.77 1.88
CA ILE A 97 11.25 13.39 1.39
C ILE A 97 11.18 14.84 1.81
N LEU A 98 11.42 15.13 3.10
CA LEU A 98 11.41 16.51 3.62
C LEU A 98 12.43 17.41 2.94
N LYS A 99 13.57 16.87 2.52
CA LYS A 99 14.64 17.64 1.84
C LYS A 99 14.37 17.84 0.35
N ASN A 100 13.83 16.83 -0.34
CA ASN A 100 13.82 16.77 -1.81
C ASN A 100 12.42 16.82 -2.44
N ALA A 101 11.36 16.72 -1.62
CA ALA A 101 9.96 16.74 -2.04
C ALA A 101 9.08 17.36 -0.93
N THR A 102 9.48 18.55 -0.43
CA THR A 102 8.86 19.21 0.73
C THR A 102 7.36 19.46 0.55
N ASP A 103 6.95 19.94 -0.63
CA ASP A 103 5.55 20.24 -0.92
C ASP A 103 4.72 18.96 -0.93
N LEU A 104 5.27 17.88 -1.48
CA LEU A 104 4.64 16.57 -1.43
C LEU A 104 4.45 16.08 0.02
N ALA A 105 5.46 16.28 0.89
CA ALA A 105 5.33 15.93 2.31
C ALA A 105 4.22 16.74 3.00
N HIS A 106 4.06 18.01 2.67
CA HIS A 106 2.99 18.85 3.20
C HIS A 106 1.59 18.38 2.77
N VAL A 107 1.43 18.04 1.49
CA VAL A 107 0.17 17.44 0.99
C VAL A 107 -0.10 16.11 1.66
N TRP A 108 0.97 15.29 1.84
CA TRP A 108 0.85 13.97 2.43
C TRP A 108 0.29 13.96 3.86
N LYS A 109 0.60 14.99 4.66
CA LYS A 109 0.05 15.19 6.01
C LYS A 109 -1.47 15.36 6.03
N GLN A 110 -2.07 15.71 4.89
CA GLN A 110 -3.52 15.89 4.76
C GLN A 110 -4.25 14.60 4.36
N LEU A 111 -3.52 13.51 4.02
CA LEU A 111 -4.11 12.22 3.69
C LEU A 111 -4.73 11.58 4.93
N GLY A 112 -6.02 11.33 4.91
CA GLY A 112 -6.72 10.65 6.00
C GLY A 112 -6.44 11.25 7.37
N ASN A 113 -6.60 10.45 8.41
CA ASN A 113 -6.19 10.82 9.78
C ASN A 113 -4.88 10.11 10.18
N ILE A 114 -4.31 10.51 11.30
CA ILE A 114 -3.02 9.95 11.78
C ILE A 114 -3.07 8.44 11.97
N ARG A 115 -4.19 7.85 12.41
CA ARG A 115 -4.32 6.41 12.60
C ARG A 115 -4.24 5.66 11.28
N ILE A 116 -4.84 6.22 10.22
CA ILE A 116 -4.73 5.70 8.86
C ILE A 116 -3.29 5.82 8.37
N ARG A 117 -2.63 6.98 8.57
CA ARG A 117 -1.27 7.20 8.07
C ARG A 117 -0.22 6.32 8.77
N ILE A 118 -0.38 5.99 10.03
CA ILE A 118 0.54 5.09 10.75
C ILE A 118 0.40 3.64 10.25
N ALA A 119 -0.79 3.20 9.89
CA ALA A 119 -1.04 1.82 9.47
C ALA A 119 -0.96 1.65 7.95
N GLY A 120 -1.62 2.53 7.19
CA GLY A 120 -1.70 2.46 5.73
C GLY A 120 -0.35 2.63 5.05
N THR A 121 -0.12 1.88 3.97
CA THR A 121 1.13 1.86 3.22
C THR A 121 0.94 2.46 1.83
N ILE A 122 2.02 2.95 1.24
CA ILE A 122 2.06 3.52 -0.11
C ILE A 122 1.49 2.52 -1.12
N GLY A 123 2.04 1.31 -1.15
CA GLY A 123 1.60 0.27 -2.09
C GLY A 123 0.16 -0.17 -1.86
N GLY A 124 -0.26 -0.32 -0.59
CA GLY A 124 -1.64 -0.66 -0.25
C GLY A 124 -2.64 0.37 -0.76
N ASN A 125 -2.33 1.67 -0.60
CA ASN A 125 -3.17 2.76 -1.07
C ASN A 125 -3.31 2.77 -2.61
N ILE A 126 -2.20 2.57 -3.33
CA ILE A 126 -2.18 2.57 -4.80
C ILE A 126 -2.95 1.36 -5.37
N LEU A 127 -2.70 0.16 -4.82
CA LEU A 127 -3.29 -1.08 -5.35
C LEU A 127 -4.73 -1.32 -4.92
N ALA A 128 -5.20 -0.67 -3.87
CA ALA A 128 -6.61 -0.72 -3.47
C ALA A 128 -7.55 -0.14 -4.54
N ASN A 129 -7.01 0.66 -5.47
CA ASN A 129 -7.74 1.24 -6.61
C ASN A 129 -9.06 1.92 -6.20
N SER A 130 -9.05 2.59 -5.06
CA SER A 130 -10.20 3.33 -4.55
C SER A 130 -10.15 4.79 -5.01
N ALA A 131 -11.24 5.26 -5.61
CA ALA A 131 -11.38 6.67 -6.03
C ALA A 131 -11.32 7.68 -4.87
N SER A 132 -11.45 7.21 -3.63
CA SER A 132 -11.33 8.04 -2.43
C SER A 132 -9.91 8.12 -1.87
N TYR A 133 -8.91 7.45 -2.51
CA TYR A 133 -7.54 7.43 -2.05
C TYR A 133 -6.68 8.45 -2.78
N ASP A 134 -5.99 9.28 -2.02
CA ASP A 134 -5.35 10.51 -2.51
C ASP A 134 -3.88 10.31 -2.95
N ALA A 135 -3.25 9.16 -2.67
CA ALA A 135 -1.83 8.96 -3.01
C ALA A 135 -1.59 8.80 -4.53
N LEU A 136 -2.49 8.11 -5.22
CA LEU A 136 -2.36 7.88 -6.66
C LEU A 136 -2.33 9.18 -7.48
N PRO A 137 -3.22 10.17 -7.27
CA PRO A 137 -3.15 11.47 -7.95
C PRO A 137 -1.83 12.21 -7.74
N ALA A 138 -1.26 12.15 -6.54
CA ALA A 138 0.03 12.78 -6.25
C ALA A 138 1.18 12.14 -7.05
N PHE A 139 1.21 10.81 -7.14
CA PHE A 139 2.21 10.10 -7.93
C PHE A 139 2.00 10.24 -9.44
N LEU A 140 0.75 10.37 -9.90
CA LEU A 140 0.44 10.70 -11.30
C LEU A 140 1.03 12.07 -11.69
N ALA A 141 0.88 13.08 -10.82
CA ALA A 141 1.45 14.41 -11.06
C ALA A 141 2.99 14.42 -11.12
N LEU A 142 3.64 13.38 -10.60
CA LEU A 142 5.09 13.21 -10.60
C LEU A 142 5.59 12.30 -11.73
N ASP A 143 4.72 11.79 -12.60
CA ASP A 143 5.05 10.80 -13.62
C ASP A 143 5.77 9.58 -13.02
N ALA A 144 5.35 9.16 -11.84
CA ALA A 144 5.99 8.11 -11.08
C ALA A 144 5.93 6.75 -11.80
N VAL A 145 6.88 5.89 -11.46
CA VAL A 145 6.99 4.52 -11.97
C VAL A 145 6.82 3.54 -10.82
N ALA A 146 6.01 2.52 -11.03
CA ALA A 146 5.83 1.41 -10.11
C ALA A 146 6.72 0.23 -10.50
N HIS A 147 7.46 -0.30 -9.54
CA HIS A 147 8.36 -1.45 -9.71
C HIS A 147 7.67 -2.70 -9.18
N PHE A 148 7.64 -3.73 -9.99
CA PHE A 148 7.07 -5.03 -9.66
C PHE A 148 8.10 -6.13 -9.77
N GLU A 149 7.88 -7.21 -9.03
CA GLU A 149 8.71 -8.41 -9.07
C GLU A 149 7.87 -9.68 -8.87
N ASP A 150 8.23 -10.74 -9.57
CA ASP A 150 7.72 -12.10 -9.38
C ASP A 150 8.87 -13.12 -9.55
N SER A 151 8.54 -14.40 -9.54
CA SER A 151 9.53 -15.50 -9.72
C SER A 151 10.20 -15.52 -11.10
N LYS A 152 9.72 -14.73 -12.08
CA LYS A 152 10.27 -14.66 -13.44
C LYS A 152 11.19 -13.46 -13.64
N GLY A 153 11.14 -12.48 -12.73
CA GLY A 153 11.96 -11.28 -12.75
C GLY A 153 11.22 -10.01 -12.33
N SER A 154 11.88 -8.88 -12.54
CA SER A 154 11.36 -7.55 -12.20
C SER A 154 10.97 -6.76 -13.46
N TRP A 155 9.96 -5.90 -13.34
CA TRP A 155 9.52 -5.00 -14.40
C TRP A 155 8.99 -3.70 -13.81
N CYS A 156 8.83 -2.69 -14.67
CA CYS A 156 8.31 -1.38 -14.30
C CYS A 156 7.05 -1.05 -15.07
N VAL A 157 6.16 -0.33 -14.44
CA VAL A 157 4.90 0.15 -15.03
C VAL A 157 4.74 1.63 -14.69
N SER A 158 4.40 2.47 -15.69
CA SER A 158 3.99 3.84 -15.38
C SER A 158 2.83 3.84 -14.38
N ILE A 159 2.87 4.73 -13.40
CA ILE A 159 1.85 4.82 -12.36
C ILE A 159 0.44 4.99 -12.95
N GLU A 160 0.32 5.64 -14.10
CA GLU A 160 -0.94 5.79 -14.84
C GLU A 160 -1.60 4.45 -15.23
N ASN A 161 -0.78 3.43 -15.46
CA ASN A 161 -1.23 2.12 -15.92
C ASN A 161 -1.34 1.08 -14.79
N VAL A 162 -0.92 1.40 -13.58
CA VAL A 162 -0.92 0.48 -12.43
C VAL A 162 -2.31 -0.09 -12.15
N THR A 163 -3.36 0.75 -12.25
CA THR A 163 -4.75 0.33 -11.97
C THR A 163 -5.48 -0.21 -13.20
N LYS A 164 -4.94 0.00 -14.40
CA LYS A 164 -5.55 -0.42 -15.68
C LYS A 164 -5.16 -1.84 -16.07
N THR A 165 -4.04 -2.33 -15.59
CA THR A 165 -3.51 -3.67 -15.90
C THR A 165 -3.65 -4.58 -14.69
N LYS A 166 -4.12 -5.82 -14.90
CA LYS A 166 -4.03 -6.86 -13.87
C LYS A 166 -2.54 -7.14 -13.63
N GLN A 167 -2.02 -6.65 -12.53
CA GLN A 167 -0.65 -6.92 -12.12
C GLN A 167 -0.64 -8.20 -11.30
N PHE A 168 0.01 -9.25 -11.83
CA PHE A 168 0.24 -10.50 -11.12
C PHE A 168 1.67 -10.51 -10.58
N GLY A 169 1.96 -9.67 -9.58
CA GLY A 169 3.29 -9.59 -8.99
C GLY A 169 3.29 -8.74 -7.73
N LEU A 170 4.40 -8.80 -7.03
CA LEU A 170 4.63 -7.98 -5.86
C LEU A 170 5.00 -6.56 -6.28
N LEU A 171 4.22 -5.56 -5.90
CA LEU A 171 4.67 -4.17 -5.95
C LEU A 171 5.78 -3.99 -4.93
N THR A 172 7.00 -3.66 -5.39
CA THR A 172 8.17 -3.51 -4.52
C THR A 172 8.42 -2.06 -4.15
N ALA A 173 8.27 -1.12 -5.09
CA ALA A 173 8.53 0.30 -4.86
C ALA A 173 7.76 1.21 -5.84
N ILE A 174 7.65 2.48 -5.45
CA ILE A 174 7.28 3.59 -6.33
C ILE A 174 8.50 4.50 -6.45
N GLU A 175 8.81 4.93 -7.67
CA GLU A 175 9.95 5.79 -7.96
C GLU A 175 9.50 7.06 -8.69
N PHE A 176 10.02 8.21 -8.29
CA PHE A 176 9.69 9.52 -8.86
C PHE A 176 10.88 10.47 -8.80
N PRO A 177 10.97 11.51 -9.68
CA PRO A 177 12.12 12.41 -9.76
C PRO A 177 12.25 13.33 -8.54
N ILE A 178 13.50 13.66 -8.18
CA ILE A 178 13.86 14.70 -7.21
C ILE A 178 13.71 16.08 -7.84
N GLY A 179 13.27 17.05 -7.06
CA GLY A 179 13.57 18.47 -7.29
C GLY A 179 12.75 19.18 -8.35
N ASP A 180 11.66 18.63 -8.82
CA ASP A 180 10.72 19.43 -9.59
C ASP A 180 9.88 20.30 -8.67
N ALA A 181 9.95 21.62 -8.92
CA ALA A 181 9.10 22.62 -8.27
C ALA A 181 7.62 22.49 -8.74
N ARG A 182 7.07 21.29 -8.68
CA ARG A 182 5.64 21.07 -8.89
C ARG A 182 4.93 21.49 -7.62
N VAL A 183 4.15 22.57 -7.72
CA VAL A 183 3.31 23.01 -6.61
C VAL A 183 2.15 22.03 -6.46
N PHE A 184 2.14 21.28 -5.36
CA PHE A 184 1.01 20.44 -5.00
C PHE A 184 0.03 21.26 -4.18
N SER A 185 -1.19 21.38 -4.64
CA SER A 185 -2.32 21.81 -3.84
C SER A 185 -3.39 20.72 -3.86
N MET A 186 -3.94 20.38 -2.69
CA MET A 186 -5.02 19.44 -2.57
C MET A 186 -6.29 20.21 -2.24
N ASP A 187 -7.22 20.26 -3.20
CA ASP A 187 -8.56 20.75 -2.96
C ASP A 187 -9.51 19.58 -2.73
N ARG A 188 -10.10 19.51 -1.55
CA ARG A 188 -11.09 18.49 -1.18
C ARG A 188 -12.47 19.07 -1.29
N SER A 189 -13.14 18.80 -2.39
CA SER A 189 -14.58 19.02 -2.45
C SER A 189 -15.31 17.93 -1.66
N LEU A 190 -15.71 18.26 -0.43
CA LEU A 190 -16.66 17.44 0.33
C LEU A 190 -18.01 17.53 -0.38
N LYS A 191 -18.31 16.60 -1.28
CA LYS A 191 -19.71 16.38 -1.69
C LYS A 191 -20.41 15.70 -0.52
N PRO A 192 -21.53 16.25 0.00
CA PRO A 192 -22.35 15.54 0.95
C PRO A 192 -22.79 14.22 0.32
N VAL A 193 -22.63 13.13 1.05
CA VAL A 193 -23.23 11.84 0.68
C VAL A 193 -24.74 12.02 0.81
N THR A 194 -25.44 12.10 -0.31
CA THR A 194 -26.92 12.07 -0.36
C THR A 194 -27.42 10.65 -0.25
#